data_bd6ec8a2882bed099f82fd7b4cc2b8e7
#
_entry.id   bd6ec8a2882bed099f82fd7b4cc2b8e7
#
_cell.length_a   1.000
_cell.length_b   1.000
_cell.length_c   1.000
_cell.angle_alpha   90.00
_cell.angle_beta   90.00
_cell.angle_gamma   90.00
#
_symmetry.space_group_name_H-M   'P 1'
#
loop_
_entity.id
_entity.type
_entity.pdbx_description
1 polymer ?
#
loop_
_entity_poly.entity_id
_entity_poly.type
_entity_poly.pdbx_seq_one_letter_code
_entity_poly.pdbx_strand_id
1 'polypeptide(L)'
;MKALRIADVSIGLEAESPTMEVAFADTHTAFLVESARPEIEVSAVWSELSPAATGVHLFDAPGAWHLTRSNGHCILDFFTPLRGGVPYKKLTASCDWSRGRVALHRDAYRSDQPVRPLDYPLDELLLLHYLSQRSGVIVHGCGIVDGTGAGYLFVGHSGAGKTTTALLWKDLPGVTILSDDRIVLRRREGRALMHGTPWHGESRLSSPASAEIRAIFLLDHGVANGFGPVRPAEAVADLVARSFLPFHDGAGLMSVVSLFEQILAEVPCLRYCFTPGPAAVEAVREWARRGDG
;
A
#
# COMPACT_ATOMS: atom_id res chain seq x y z
N MET A 1 -5.31 8.24 21.31
CA MET A 1 -4.70 6.90 21.22
C MET A 1 -3.64 6.90 20.13
N LYS A 2 -2.63 6.03 20.24
CA LYS A 2 -1.70 5.80 19.13
C LYS A 2 -2.43 5.17 17.93
N ALA A 3 -2.18 5.70 16.74
CA ALA A 3 -2.74 5.21 15.49
C ALA A 3 -1.65 5.11 14.42
N LEU A 4 -1.79 4.16 13.50
CA LEU A 4 -0.98 4.05 12.30
C LEU A 4 -1.62 4.94 11.23
N ARG A 5 -0.87 5.92 10.68
CA ARG A 5 -1.38 6.82 9.63
C ARG A 5 -0.66 6.58 8.31
N ILE A 6 -1.42 6.15 7.31
CA ILE A 6 -0.93 5.90 5.96
C ILE A 6 -1.89 6.59 4.98
N ALA A 7 -1.36 7.41 4.07
CA ALA A 7 -2.15 8.08 3.03
C ALA A 7 -3.36 8.85 3.59
N ASP A 8 -3.16 9.59 4.67
CA ASP A 8 -4.18 10.35 5.40
C ASP A 8 -5.33 9.49 5.97
N VAL A 9 -5.11 8.21 6.14
CA VAL A 9 -6.01 7.29 6.85
C VAL A 9 -5.34 6.86 8.15
N SER A 10 -5.95 7.14 9.27
CA SER A 10 -5.49 6.68 10.57
C SER A 10 -6.21 5.40 11.00
N ILE A 11 -5.44 4.42 11.44
CA ILE A 11 -5.92 3.12 11.93
C ILE A 11 -5.62 3.07 13.43
N GLY A 12 -6.65 3.18 14.26
CA GLY A 12 -6.54 3.02 15.72
C GLY A 12 -6.52 1.55 16.10
N LEU A 13 -5.76 1.23 17.13
CA LEU A 13 -5.67 -0.14 17.66
C LEU A 13 -5.82 -0.13 19.18
N GLU A 14 -6.78 -0.91 19.68
CA GLU A 14 -7.04 -1.08 21.11
C GLU A 14 -7.13 -2.56 21.48
N ALA A 15 -6.71 -2.92 22.70
CA ALA A 15 -6.91 -4.24 23.24
C ALA A 15 -8.25 -4.30 23.99
N GLU A 16 -9.09 -5.30 23.71
CA GLU A 16 -10.32 -5.55 24.48
C GLU A 16 -10.04 -6.20 25.84
N SER A 17 -8.91 -6.88 25.96
CA SER A 17 -8.52 -7.57 27.20
C SER A 17 -7.43 -6.78 27.94
N PRO A 18 -7.57 -6.53 29.25
CA PRO A 18 -6.54 -5.87 30.03
C PRO A 18 -5.24 -6.69 30.17
N THR A 19 -5.28 -7.97 29.82
CA THR A 19 -4.11 -8.87 29.82
C THR A 19 -3.40 -8.93 28.48
N MET A 20 -3.87 -8.18 27.47
CA MET A 20 -3.27 -8.09 26.15
C MET A 20 -2.53 -6.78 26.00
N GLU A 21 -1.23 -6.85 25.84
CA GLU A 21 -0.43 -5.71 25.44
C GLU A 21 -0.28 -5.72 23.91
N VAL A 22 -0.77 -4.65 23.26
CA VAL A 22 -0.69 -4.50 21.80
C VAL A 22 0.39 -3.51 21.40
N ALA A 23 1.06 -3.79 20.29
CA ALA A 23 2.05 -2.90 19.70
C ALA A 23 1.88 -2.82 18.18
N PHE A 24 2.43 -1.79 17.59
CA PHE A 24 2.63 -1.69 16.15
C PHE A 24 3.95 -2.36 15.73
N ALA A 25 4.06 -2.76 14.45
CA ALA A 25 5.31 -3.30 13.92
C ALA A 25 6.40 -2.21 13.87
N ASP A 26 7.67 -2.62 13.89
CA ASP A 26 8.80 -1.68 13.90
C ASP A 26 8.84 -0.83 12.62
N THR A 27 8.40 -1.39 11.49
CA THR A 27 8.25 -0.68 10.20
C THR A 27 7.22 0.44 10.25
N HIS A 28 6.27 0.40 11.20
CA HIS A 28 5.24 1.43 11.38
C HIS A 28 5.74 2.66 12.15
N THR A 29 6.92 2.60 12.78
CA THR A 29 7.36 3.63 13.76
C THR A 29 7.28 5.05 13.21
N ALA A 30 7.74 5.28 11.98
CA ALA A 30 7.70 6.60 11.34
C ALA A 30 6.28 7.06 10.95
N PHE A 31 5.31 6.15 10.93
CA PHE A 31 3.91 6.38 10.54
C PHE A 31 2.97 6.49 11.74
N LEU A 32 3.48 6.43 12.96
CA LEU A 32 2.66 6.53 14.17
C LEU A 32 2.31 7.97 14.48
N VAL A 33 1.05 8.20 14.80
CA VAL A 33 0.49 9.49 15.19
C VAL A 33 -0.41 9.34 16.41
N GLU A 34 -0.72 10.46 17.08
CA GLU A 34 -1.83 10.52 18.03
C GLU A 34 -3.11 10.89 17.27
N SER A 35 -4.15 10.07 17.41
CA SER A 35 -5.48 10.33 16.85
C SER A 35 -6.56 10.19 17.91
N ALA A 36 -7.46 11.18 17.97
CA ALA A 36 -8.62 11.11 18.84
C ALA A 36 -9.77 10.33 18.19
N ARG A 37 -9.84 10.31 16.86
CA ARG A 37 -10.87 9.64 16.06
C ARG A 37 -10.22 9.08 14.80
N PRO A 38 -9.70 7.84 14.85
CA PRO A 38 -9.16 7.19 13.67
C PRO A 38 -10.27 6.89 12.65
N GLU A 39 -9.93 6.89 11.36
CA GLU A 39 -10.84 6.53 10.27
C GLU A 39 -11.17 5.03 10.26
N ILE A 40 -10.24 4.22 10.76
CA ILE A 40 -10.43 2.77 10.95
C ILE A 40 -10.17 2.44 12.42
N GLU A 41 -11.16 1.84 13.06
CA GLU A 41 -11.07 1.40 14.45
C GLU A 41 -10.88 -0.12 14.49
N VAL A 42 -9.80 -0.57 15.11
CA VAL A 42 -9.49 -1.99 15.27
C VAL A 42 -9.35 -2.34 16.73
N SER A 43 -10.11 -3.33 17.16
CA SER A 43 -9.93 -3.97 18.48
C SER A 43 -9.22 -5.32 18.35
N ALA A 44 -8.45 -5.69 19.35
CA ALA A 44 -7.75 -6.97 19.42
C ALA A 44 -8.14 -7.77 20.67
N VAL A 45 -8.29 -9.08 20.50
CA VAL A 45 -8.72 -9.98 21.59
C VAL A 45 -8.06 -11.35 21.47
N TRP A 46 -7.83 -12.01 22.60
CA TRP A 46 -7.52 -13.43 22.66
C TRP A 46 -8.78 -14.25 22.41
N SER A 47 -8.71 -15.28 21.57
CA SER A 47 -9.83 -16.17 21.28
C SER A 47 -9.36 -17.55 20.85
N GLU A 48 -10.14 -18.55 21.17
CA GLU A 48 -10.06 -19.84 20.47
C GLU A 48 -10.57 -19.62 19.04
N LEU A 49 -9.74 -19.99 18.05
CA LEU A 49 -10.07 -19.86 16.64
C LEU A 49 -10.36 -21.26 16.05
N SER A 50 -11.42 -21.34 15.29
CA SER A 50 -11.76 -22.49 14.47
C SER A 50 -11.63 -22.14 12.99
N PRO A 51 -11.47 -23.14 12.10
CA PRO A 51 -11.56 -22.93 10.65
C PRO A 51 -12.79 -22.10 10.28
N ALA A 52 -12.69 -21.39 9.16
CA ALA A 52 -13.66 -20.38 8.76
C ALA A 52 -15.10 -20.80 8.93
N ALA A 53 -15.91 -19.88 9.47
CA ALA A 53 -17.34 -20.03 9.57
C ALA A 53 -17.97 -20.20 8.18
N THR A 54 -19.18 -20.75 8.16
CA THR A 54 -20.04 -20.81 6.98
C THR A 54 -20.24 -19.41 6.39
N GLY A 55 -19.87 -19.21 5.12
CA GLY A 55 -19.98 -17.93 4.43
C GLY A 55 -19.70 -18.08 2.94
N VAL A 56 -19.85 -16.98 2.21
CA VAL A 56 -19.47 -16.91 0.79
C VAL A 56 -17.97 -16.68 0.70
N HIS A 57 -17.26 -17.64 0.15
CA HIS A 57 -15.85 -17.53 -0.13
C HIS A 57 -15.62 -16.49 -1.24
N LEU A 58 -14.72 -15.54 -1.02
CA LEU A 58 -14.46 -14.43 -1.92
C LEU A 58 -13.09 -14.49 -2.59
N PHE A 59 -12.05 -14.84 -1.83
CA PHE A 59 -10.68 -14.87 -2.33
C PHE A 59 -9.76 -15.73 -1.45
N ASP A 60 -8.76 -16.35 -2.10
CA ASP A 60 -7.69 -17.10 -1.45
C ASP A 60 -6.31 -16.58 -1.83
N ALA A 61 -5.44 -16.45 -0.81
CA ALA A 61 -4.00 -16.50 -0.97
C ALA A 61 -3.53 -17.85 -0.38
N PRO A 62 -3.28 -18.88 -1.21
CA PRO A 62 -3.06 -20.24 -0.74
C PRO A 62 -1.97 -20.33 0.34
N GLY A 63 -2.32 -20.96 1.49
CA GLY A 63 -1.41 -21.15 2.61
C GLY A 63 -1.16 -19.89 3.47
N ALA A 64 -1.69 -18.73 3.11
CA ALA A 64 -1.48 -17.48 3.83
C ALA A 64 -2.76 -16.94 4.47
N TRP A 65 -3.81 -16.67 3.69
CA TRP A 65 -5.06 -16.13 4.21
C TRP A 65 -6.24 -16.39 3.27
N HIS A 66 -7.45 -16.40 3.84
CA HIS A 66 -8.71 -16.51 3.11
C HIS A 66 -9.61 -15.32 3.42
N LEU A 67 -10.35 -14.84 2.42
CA LEU A 67 -11.38 -13.83 2.58
C LEU A 67 -12.76 -14.45 2.36
N THR A 68 -13.62 -14.30 3.35
CA THR A 68 -14.99 -14.82 3.35
C THR A 68 -15.95 -13.71 3.73
N ARG A 69 -17.18 -13.71 3.19
CA ARG A 69 -18.27 -12.85 3.63
C ARG A 69 -19.31 -13.68 4.38
N SER A 70 -19.63 -13.28 5.59
CA SER A 70 -20.62 -13.94 6.43
C SER A 70 -21.36 -12.92 7.30
N ASN A 71 -22.68 -13.04 7.38
CA ASN A 71 -23.54 -12.21 8.24
C ASN A 71 -23.29 -10.69 8.11
N GLY A 72 -23.04 -10.20 6.89
CA GLY A 72 -22.79 -8.77 6.65
C GLY A 72 -21.39 -8.29 7.06
N HIS A 73 -20.46 -9.21 7.33
CA HIS A 73 -19.06 -8.89 7.64
C HIS A 73 -18.11 -9.52 6.63
N CYS A 74 -16.95 -8.88 6.44
CA CYS A 74 -15.82 -9.45 5.75
C CYS A 74 -14.87 -10.10 6.77
N ILE A 75 -14.47 -11.34 6.52
CA ILE A 75 -13.66 -12.14 7.44
C ILE A 75 -12.37 -12.53 6.74
N LEU A 76 -11.22 -12.11 7.30
CA LEU A 76 -9.89 -12.57 6.89
C LEU A 76 -9.36 -13.56 7.92
N ASP A 77 -9.19 -14.81 7.50
CA ASP A 77 -8.55 -15.86 8.29
C ASP A 77 -7.09 -16.02 7.82
N PHE A 78 -6.15 -15.94 8.76
CA PHE A 78 -4.71 -16.07 8.49
C PHE A 78 -4.19 -17.41 9.00
N PHE A 79 -3.41 -18.10 8.16
CA PHE A 79 -2.90 -19.44 8.41
C PHE A 79 -1.39 -19.48 8.45
N THR A 80 -0.89 -20.53 9.07
CA THR A 80 0.52 -20.90 9.04
C THR A 80 0.64 -22.42 8.90
N PRO A 81 1.63 -22.95 8.17
CA PRO A 81 1.83 -24.39 8.03
C PRO A 81 1.92 -25.15 9.35
N LEU A 82 2.36 -24.48 10.42
CA LEU A 82 2.56 -25.06 11.73
C LEU A 82 1.26 -25.42 12.48
N ARG A 83 0.08 -24.98 12.01
CA ARG A 83 -1.19 -25.12 12.73
C ARG A 83 -2.25 -25.98 12.02
N GLY A 84 -1.88 -26.72 10.96
CA GLY A 84 -2.75 -27.72 10.36
C GLY A 84 -4.12 -27.21 9.88
N GLY A 85 -4.18 -25.98 9.34
CA GLY A 85 -5.44 -25.40 8.81
C GLY A 85 -6.30 -24.68 9.85
N VAL A 86 -5.85 -24.56 11.10
CA VAL A 86 -6.48 -23.68 12.10
C VAL A 86 -5.89 -22.28 11.98
N PRO A 87 -6.71 -21.22 11.83
CA PRO A 87 -6.20 -19.87 11.74
C PRO A 87 -5.51 -19.45 13.04
N TYR A 88 -4.42 -18.69 12.92
CA TYR A 88 -3.75 -18.11 14.09
C TYR A 88 -4.22 -16.69 14.39
N LYS A 89 -4.77 -16.02 13.37
CA LYS A 89 -5.30 -14.66 13.42
C LYS A 89 -6.54 -14.57 12.52
N LYS A 90 -7.57 -13.87 12.99
CA LYS A 90 -8.82 -13.65 12.26
C LYS A 90 -9.23 -12.19 12.40
N LEU A 91 -9.42 -11.47 11.30
CA LEU A 91 -10.09 -10.19 11.28
C LEU A 91 -11.57 -10.40 10.91
N THR A 92 -12.48 -9.84 11.69
CA THR A 92 -13.88 -9.63 11.32
C THR A 92 -14.09 -8.12 11.13
N ALA A 93 -14.33 -7.70 9.89
CA ALA A 93 -14.47 -6.30 9.52
C ALA A 93 -15.89 -5.96 9.07
N SER A 94 -16.32 -4.71 9.28
CA SER A 94 -17.49 -4.13 8.62
C SER A 94 -17.29 -4.12 7.09
N CYS A 95 -18.38 -4.13 6.32
CA CYS A 95 -18.28 -4.14 4.85
C CYS A 95 -17.64 -2.87 4.26
N ASP A 96 -17.65 -1.78 5.00
CA ASP A 96 -16.99 -0.53 4.63
C ASP A 96 -15.54 -0.42 5.13
N TRP A 97 -15.06 -1.45 5.82
CA TRP A 97 -13.71 -1.60 6.39
C TRP A 97 -13.30 -0.51 7.39
N SER A 98 -14.28 0.23 7.92
CA SER A 98 -14.02 1.28 8.94
C SER A 98 -13.89 0.72 10.35
N ARG A 99 -14.35 -0.51 10.60
CA ARG A 99 -14.27 -1.18 11.90
C ARG A 99 -13.80 -2.61 11.72
N GLY A 100 -12.93 -3.04 12.63
CA GLY A 100 -12.43 -4.40 12.63
C GLY A 100 -12.18 -4.94 14.04
N ARG A 101 -12.38 -6.25 14.20
CA ARG A 101 -12.03 -7.00 15.41
C ARG A 101 -11.06 -8.10 15.05
N VAL A 102 -9.84 -8.03 15.58
CA VAL A 102 -8.78 -9.03 15.37
C VAL A 102 -8.77 -10.01 16.53
N ALA A 103 -9.20 -11.22 16.26
CA ALA A 103 -9.07 -12.34 17.20
C ALA A 103 -7.74 -13.07 16.97
N LEU A 104 -6.99 -13.29 18.04
CA LEU A 104 -5.67 -13.92 18.04
C LEU A 104 -5.70 -15.21 18.85
N HIS A 105 -5.17 -16.30 18.28
CA HIS A 105 -5.05 -17.56 19.00
C HIS A 105 -3.81 -17.50 19.91
N ARG A 106 -4.04 -17.58 21.23
CA ARG A 106 -3.00 -17.37 22.24
C ARG A 106 -1.72 -18.17 22.00
N ASP A 107 -1.86 -19.46 21.66
CA ASP A 107 -0.71 -20.37 21.48
C ASP A 107 0.15 -20.05 20.24
N ALA A 108 -0.29 -19.12 19.40
CA ALA A 108 0.49 -18.67 18.25
C ALA A 108 1.45 -17.52 18.59
N TYR A 109 1.34 -16.97 19.79
CA TYR A 109 2.09 -15.77 20.20
C TYR A 109 2.86 -16.03 21.50
N ARG A 110 4.00 -15.36 21.63
CA ARG A 110 4.81 -15.42 22.85
C ARG A 110 4.14 -14.65 23.98
N SER A 111 4.14 -15.21 25.18
CA SER A 111 3.52 -14.60 26.36
C SER A 111 4.32 -13.45 26.97
N ASP A 112 5.60 -13.33 26.60
CA ASP A 112 6.58 -12.37 27.14
C ASP A 112 6.77 -11.12 26.25
N GLN A 113 5.97 -10.97 25.19
CA GLN A 113 6.10 -9.85 24.25
C GLN A 113 4.73 -9.26 23.90
N PRO A 114 4.66 -7.93 23.65
CA PRO A 114 3.48 -7.31 23.07
C PRO A 114 3.12 -7.95 21.74
N VAL A 115 1.83 -8.14 21.49
CA VAL A 115 1.34 -8.67 20.22
C VAL A 115 1.16 -7.58 19.20
N ARG A 116 1.32 -7.92 17.92
CA ARG A 116 1.20 -7.01 16.79
C ARG A 116 0.00 -7.41 15.92
N PRO A 117 -1.24 -7.07 16.30
CA PRO A 117 -2.43 -7.50 15.57
C PRO A 117 -2.45 -7.02 14.12
N LEU A 118 -1.93 -5.80 13.88
CA LEU A 118 -1.84 -5.14 12.56
C LEU A 118 -0.47 -5.36 11.90
N ASP A 119 0.15 -6.51 12.05
CA ASP A 119 1.34 -6.86 11.29
C ASP A 119 0.97 -7.26 9.84
N TYR A 120 1.94 -7.11 8.94
CA TYR A 120 1.80 -7.53 7.54
C TYR A 120 1.37 -9.00 7.42
N PRO A 121 0.43 -9.36 6.54
CA PRO A 121 -0.21 -8.51 5.53
C PRO A 121 -1.55 -7.90 5.96
N LEU A 122 -1.96 -7.99 7.23
CA LEU A 122 -3.29 -7.52 7.65
C LEU A 122 -3.46 -6.00 7.51
N ASP A 123 -2.45 -5.23 7.88
CA ASP A 123 -2.42 -3.77 7.75
C ASP A 123 -2.61 -3.32 6.29
N GLU A 124 -1.88 -3.98 5.35
CA GLU A 124 -2.00 -3.72 3.92
C GLU A 124 -3.39 -4.10 3.39
N LEU A 125 -3.88 -5.29 3.71
CA LEU A 125 -5.19 -5.77 3.26
C LEU A 125 -6.33 -4.89 3.76
N LEU A 126 -6.27 -4.48 5.02
CA LEU A 126 -7.26 -3.59 5.63
C LEU A 126 -7.29 -2.23 4.89
N LEU A 127 -6.12 -1.64 4.67
CA LEU A 127 -6.02 -0.36 3.97
C LEU A 127 -6.40 -0.47 2.49
N LEU A 128 -6.02 -1.55 1.80
CA LEU A 128 -6.38 -1.82 0.41
C LEU A 128 -7.90 -1.77 0.22
N HIS A 129 -8.64 -2.52 1.04
CA HIS A 129 -10.08 -2.59 0.94
C HIS A 129 -10.76 -1.27 1.36
N TYR A 130 -10.25 -0.61 2.39
CA TYR A 130 -10.75 0.70 2.80
C TYR A 130 -10.58 1.75 1.70
N LEU A 131 -9.41 1.81 1.08
CA LEU A 131 -9.06 2.78 0.05
C LEU A 131 -9.82 2.55 -1.26
N SER A 132 -10.02 1.30 -1.68
CA SER A 132 -10.72 0.97 -2.93
C SER A 132 -12.16 1.51 -2.97
N GLN A 133 -12.80 1.66 -1.81
CA GLN A 133 -14.12 2.27 -1.67
C GLN A 133 -14.07 3.81 -1.52
N ARG A 134 -12.89 4.44 -1.49
CA ARG A 134 -12.68 5.86 -1.17
C ARG A 134 -11.64 6.53 -2.07
N SER A 135 -11.68 6.18 -3.36
CA SER A 135 -10.80 6.76 -4.41
C SER A 135 -9.32 6.70 -4.02
N GLY A 136 -8.86 5.52 -3.64
CA GLY A 136 -7.46 5.25 -3.35
C GLY A 136 -7.04 3.86 -3.82
N VAL A 137 -5.76 3.68 -4.11
CA VAL A 137 -5.19 2.42 -4.58
C VAL A 137 -3.74 2.28 -4.12
N ILE A 138 -3.32 1.06 -3.84
CA ILE A 138 -1.91 0.71 -3.59
C ILE A 138 -1.31 0.23 -4.91
N VAL A 139 -0.19 0.83 -5.32
CA VAL A 139 0.52 0.50 -6.56
C VAL A 139 1.89 -0.07 -6.23
N HIS A 140 2.31 -1.12 -6.95
CA HIS A 140 3.67 -1.63 -6.90
C HIS A 140 4.61 -0.69 -7.68
N GLY A 141 5.19 0.27 -6.97
CA GLY A 141 5.95 1.37 -7.53
C GLY A 141 6.97 1.94 -6.56
N CYS A 142 7.86 2.77 -7.10
CA CYS A 142 8.77 3.61 -6.33
C CYS A 142 8.30 5.06 -6.43
N GLY A 143 8.08 5.71 -5.28
CA GLY A 143 7.71 7.11 -5.19
C GLY A 143 8.90 7.95 -4.73
N ILE A 144 9.22 8.99 -5.48
CA ILE A 144 10.33 9.91 -5.21
C ILE A 144 9.79 11.33 -5.18
N VAL A 145 10.14 12.07 -4.15
CA VAL A 145 9.95 13.51 -4.06
C VAL A 145 11.31 14.17 -4.22
N ASP A 146 11.47 15.02 -5.21
CA ASP A 146 12.74 15.70 -5.44
C ASP A 146 12.92 16.96 -4.55
N GLY A 147 14.08 17.61 -4.64
CA GLY A 147 14.40 18.79 -3.85
C GLY A 147 13.51 20.02 -4.13
N THR A 148 12.67 20.00 -5.16
CA THR A 148 11.67 21.04 -5.45
C THR A 148 10.30 20.72 -4.86
N GLY A 149 10.12 19.50 -4.33
CA GLY A 149 8.84 18.98 -3.85
C GLY A 149 8.01 18.27 -4.93
N ALA A 150 8.53 18.14 -6.16
CA ALA A 150 7.86 17.45 -7.24
C ALA A 150 7.88 15.92 -7.03
N GLY A 151 6.74 15.28 -7.20
CA GLY A 151 6.56 13.84 -7.02
C GLY A 151 6.71 13.06 -8.33
N TYR A 152 7.56 12.06 -8.37
CA TYR A 152 7.74 11.14 -9.50
C TYR A 152 7.40 9.72 -9.07
N LEU A 153 6.48 9.10 -9.80
CA LEU A 153 6.08 7.71 -9.59
C LEU A 153 6.70 6.82 -10.66
N PHE A 154 7.50 5.85 -10.25
CA PHE A 154 8.12 4.86 -11.13
C PHE A 154 7.42 3.52 -10.94
N VAL A 155 6.76 3.01 -11.98
CA VAL A 155 5.99 1.78 -11.97
C VAL A 155 6.58 0.79 -12.94
N GLY A 156 6.66 -0.48 -12.58
CA GLY A 156 7.20 -1.52 -13.45
C GLY A 156 7.06 -2.91 -12.84
N HIS A 157 7.21 -3.94 -13.65
CA HIS A 157 7.22 -5.33 -13.16
C HIS A 157 8.39 -5.59 -12.19
N SER A 158 8.41 -6.75 -11.56
CA SER A 158 9.55 -7.15 -10.73
C SER A 158 10.83 -7.16 -11.58
N GLY A 159 11.91 -6.57 -11.06
CA GLY A 159 13.17 -6.44 -11.79
C GLY A 159 13.25 -5.24 -12.75
N ALA A 160 12.20 -4.46 -12.99
CA ALA A 160 12.23 -3.31 -13.91
C ALA A 160 13.14 -2.14 -13.49
N GLY A 161 13.71 -2.16 -12.28
CA GLY A 161 14.64 -1.14 -11.82
C GLY A 161 14.11 -0.17 -10.76
N LYS A 162 12.94 -0.41 -10.15
CA LYS A 162 12.36 0.46 -9.11
C LYS A 162 13.30 0.69 -7.92
N THR A 163 13.81 -0.38 -7.32
CA THR A 163 14.77 -0.30 -6.20
C THR A 163 16.08 0.37 -6.64
N THR A 164 16.56 0.08 -7.85
CA THR A 164 17.74 0.76 -8.42
C THR A 164 17.49 2.26 -8.56
N THR A 165 16.32 2.65 -9.04
CA THR A 165 15.91 4.07 -9.14
C THR A 165 15.91 4.71 -7.75
N ALA A 166 15.29 4.09 -6.74
CA ALA A 166 15.32 4.61 -5.37
C ALA A 166 16.74 4.84 -4.86
N LEU A 167 17.65 3.86 -5.08
CA LEU A 167 19.04 3.95 -4.66
C LEU A 167 19.84 5.04 -5.37
N LEU A 168 19.54 5.32 -6.65
CA LEU A 168 20.19 6.40 -7.41
C LEU A 168 19.77 7.79 -6.92
N TRP A 169 18.56 7.91 -6.38
CA TRP A 169 18.03 9.20 -5.94
C TRP A 169 18.23 9.48 -4.44
N LYS A 170 18.34 8.47 -3.58
CA LYS A 170 18.23 8.58 -2.12
C LYS A 170 19.23 9.54 -1.46
N ASP A 171 20.44 9.66 -2.02
CA ASP A 171 21.52 10.47 -1.44
C ASP A 171 21.61 11.88 -2.09
N LEU A 172 20.68 12.22 -2.97
CA LEU A 172 20.65 13.54 -3.60
C LEU A 172 20.04 14.58 -2.64
N PRO A 173 20.54 15.82 -2.66
CA PRO A 173 20.06 16.87 -1.76
C PRO A 173 18.55 17.13 -1.90
N GLY A 174 17.84 17.15 -0.78
CA GLY A 174 16.41 17.46 -0.69
C GLY A 174 15.49 16.36 -1.21
N VAL A 175 16.01 15.20 -1.60
CA VAL A 175 15.21 14.07 -2.08
C VAL A 175 14.64 13.26 -0.92
N THR A 176 13.39 12.86 -1.06
CA THR A 176 12.72 11.90 -0.15
C THR A 176 12.21 10.70 -0.95
N ILE A 177 12.60 9.50 -0.55
CA ILE A 177 12.02 8.25 -1.09
C ILE A 177 10.81 7.90 -0.24
N LEU A 178 9.63 7.87 -0.85
CA LEU A 178 8.37 7.53 -0.18
C LEU A 178 8.28 6.04 0.13
N SER A 179 8.59 5.20 -0.84
CA SER A 179 8.81 3.76 -0.75
C SER A 179 9.38 3.27 -2.07
N ASP A 180 10.10 2.16 -2.08
CA ASP A 180 10.62 1.50 -3.28
C ASP A 180 9.76 0.30 -3.73
N ASP A 181 8.63 0.04 -3.07
CA ASP A 181 7.80 -1.14 -3.34
C ASP A 181 6.29 -0.82 -3.41
N ARG A 182 5.75 -0.10 -2.43
CA ARG A 182 4.31 0.21 -2.35
C ARG A 182 4.05 1.69 -2.14
N ILE A 183 3.28 2.26 -3.05
CA ILE A 183 2.85 3.66 -3.01
C ILE A 183 1.33 3.70 -3.02
N VAL A 184 0.74 4.49 -2.13
CA VAL A 184 -0.69 4.77 -2.21
C VAL A 184 -0.91 5.98 -3.10
N LEU A 185 -1.81 5.84 -4.08
CA LEU A 185 -2.30 6.94 -4.88
C LEU A 185 -3.70 7.32 -4.43
N ARG A 186 -3.94 8.62 -4.30
CA ARG A 186 -5.25 9.19 -3.98
C ARG A 186 -5.48 10.47 -4.77
N ARG A 187 -6.76 10.78 -4.99
CA ARG A 187 -7.16 12.10 -5.45
C ARG A 187 -7.85 12.87 -4.32
N ARG A 188 -7.31 14.03 -3.98
CA ARG A 188 -7.81 14.90 -2.92
C ARG A 188 -7.85 16.34 -3.41
N GLU A 189 -8.98 17.02 -3.22
CA GLU A 189 -9.16 18.44 -3.57
C GLU A 189 -8.74 18.77 -5.00
N GLY A 190 -9.06 17.87 -5.94
CA GLY A 190 -8.71 18.03 -7.35
C GLY A 190 -7.28 17.67 -7.70
N ARG A 191 -6.41 17.28 -6.75
CA ARG A 191 -5.00 16.94 -7.00
C ARG A 191 -4.73 15.44 -6.90
N ALA A 192 -3.87 14.95 -7.77
CA ALA A 192 -3.35 13.58 -7.73
C ALA A 192 -2.16 13.52 -6.76
N LEU A 193 -2.31 12.76 -5.67
CA LEU A 193 -1.30 12.63 -4.62
C LEU A 193 -0.76 11.21 -4.57
N MET A 194 0.53 11.09 -4.30
CA MET A 194 1.18 9.84 -3.91
C MET A 194 1.66 9.94 -2.47
N HIS A 195 1.50 8.84 -1.73
CA HIS A 195 1.86 8.74 -0.33
C HIS A 195 2.79 7.58 -0.10
N GLY A 196 3.77 7.78 0.78
CA GLY A 196 4.62 6.70 1.23
C GLY A 196 3.89 5.72 2.15
N THR A 197 4.45 4.53 2.24
CA THR A 197 3.90 3.43 3.04
C THR A 197 5.00 2.77 3.88
N PRO A 198 4.65 2.09 4.97
CA PRO A 198 5.62 1.33 5.75
C PRO A 198 6.11 0.05 5.04
N TRP A 199 5.42 -0.35 3.96
CA TRP A 199 5.74 -1.54 3.18
C TRP A 199 6.80 -1.20 2.14
N HIS A 200 8.03 -1.53 2.46
CA HIS A 200 9.20 -1.27 1.62
C HIS A 200 9.73 -2.57 1.02
N GLY A 201 10.47 -2.45 -0.07
CA GLY A 201 11.21 -3.54 -0.68
C GLY A 201 12.57 -3.81 -0.01
N GLU A 202 13.50 -4.35 -0.79
CA GLU A 202 14.83 -4.72 -0.32
C GLU A 202 15.68 -3.53 0.14
N SER A 203 15.41 -2.32 -0.40
CA SER A 203 16.15 -1.12 0.00
C SER A 203 15.84 -0.64 1.42
N ARG A 204 14.71 -1.07 1.99
CA ARG A 204 14.17 -0.64 3.28
C ARG A 204 13.93 0.87 3.38
N LEU A 205 13.74 1.53 2.23
CA LEU A 205 13.43 2.96 2.16
C LEU A 205 11.92 3.16 2.26
N SER A 206 11.50 3.94 3.25
CA SER A 206 10.09 4.33 3.44
C SER A 206 10.00 5.67 4.16
N SER A 207 8.95 6.44 3.89
CA SER A 207 8.69 7.73 4.51
C SER A 207 7.18 7.98 4.60
N PRO A 208 6.66 8.58 5.68
CA PRO A 208 5.25 8.96 5.79
C PRO A 208 4.89 10.21 4.97
N ALA A 209 5.85 10.78 4.25
CA ALA A 209 5.62 11.95 3.41
C ALA A 209 4.68 11.66 2.24
N SER A 210 4.16 12.72 1.65
CA SER A 210 3.34 12.70 0.45
C SER A 210 3.72 13.83 -0.48
N ALA A 211 3.41 13.71 -1.77
CA ALA A 211 3.59 14.76 -2.75
C ALA A 211 2.53 14.69 -3.84
N GLU A 212 2.31 15.82 -4.51
CA GLU A 212 1.56 15.86 -5.76
C GLU A 212 2.36 15.15 -6.86
N ILE A 213 1.67 14.38 -7.68
CA ILE A 213 2.30 13.59 -8.74
C ILE A 213 2.54 14.52 -9.94
N ARG A 214 3.81 14.79 -10.24
CA ARG A 214 4.21 15.53 -11.43
C ARG A 214 4.26 14.66 -12.68
N ALA A 215 4.69 13.40 -12.53
CA ALA A 215 4.73 12.43 -13.63
C ALA A 215 4.72 10.98 -13.15
N ILE A 216 4.22 10.10 -14.02
CA ILE A 216 4.27 8.65 -13.88
C ILE A 216 5.17 8.09 -14.97
N PHE A 217 6.16 7.29 -14.58
CA PHE A 217 7.08 6.62 -15.47
C PHE A 217 6.86 5.10 -15.44
N LEU A 218 6.43 4.54 -16.56
CA LEU A 218 6.36 3.09 -16.75
C LEU A 218 7.74 2.59 -17.16
N LEU A 219 8.41 1.90 -16.24
CA LEU A 219 9.78 1.44 -16.43
C LEU A 219 9.86 0.25 -17.38
N ASP A 220 10.71 0.36 -18.39
CA ASP A 220 11.16 -0.71 -19.26
C ASP A 220 12.70 -0.76 -19.31
N HIS A 221 13.26 -1.93 -19.56
CA HIS A 221 14.69 -2.04 -19.82
C HIS A 221 15.06 -1.46 -21.19
N GLY A 222 16.15 -0.72 -21.24
CA GLY A 222 16.66 -0.10 -22.46
C GLY A 222 18.17 -0.09 -22.55
N VAL A 223 18.68 0.18 -23.74
CA VAL A 223 20.13 0.36 -23.99
C VAL A 223 20.57 1.82 -23.74
N ALA A 224 19.62 2.74 -23.62
CA ALA A 224 19.82 4.15 -23.28
C ALA A 224 18.59 4.68 -22.53
N ASN A 225 18.79 5.73 -21.71
CA ASN A 225 17.69 6.42 -21.05
C ASN A 225 16.89 7.23 -22.07
N GLY A 226 15.56 7.05 -22.08
CA GLY A 226 14.69 7.77 -23.01
C GLY A 226 13.22 7.63 -22.65
N PHE A 227 12.42 8.62 -23.07
CA PHE A 227 10.99 8.68 -22.82
C PHE A 227 10.20 8.51 -24.10
N GLY A 228 9.12 7.73 -24.02
CA GLY A 228 8.17 7.55 -25.11
C GLY A 228 6.74 7.79 -24.65
N PRO A 229 5.84 8.16 -25.58
CA PRO A 229 4.43 8.33 -25.26
C PRO A 229 3.77 6.98 -24.89
N VAL A 230 2.73 7.04 -24.08
CA VAL A 230 1.85 5.90 -23.76
C VAL A 230 0.43 6.31 -24.07
N ARG A 231 -0.32 5.43 -24.72
CA ARG A 231 -1.75 5.65 -24.95
C ARG A 231 -2.51 5.59 -23.62
N PRO A 232 -3.53 6.45 -23.37
CA PRO A 232 -4.24 6.48 -22.08
C PRO A 232 -4.78 5.11 -21.64
N ALA A 233 -5.40 4.35 -22.51
CA ALA A 233 -5.91 3.02 -22.19
C ALA A 233 -4.80 2.00 -21.84
N GLU A 234 -3.64 2.10 -22.47
CA GLU A 234 -2.46 1.29 -22.14
C GLU A 234 -1.89 1.68 -20.78
N ALA A 235 -1.82 2.98 -20.48
CA ALA A 235 -1.37 3.47 -19.17
C ALA A 235 -2.29 2.98 -18.04
N VAL A 236 -3.62 3.04 -18.21
CA VAL A 236 -4.58 2.48 -17.24
C VAL A 236 -4.34 0.99 -17.05
N ALA A 237 -4.22 0.21 -18.13
CA ALA A 237 -4.00 -1.23 -18.07
C ALA A 237 -2.68 -1.57 -17.36
N ASP A 238 -1.60 -0.83 -17.64
CA ASP A 238 -0.30 -0.99 -17.02
C ASP A 238 -0.34 -0.67 -15.51
N LEU A 239 -1.06 0.38 -15.10
CA LEU A 239 -1.23 0.74 -13.69
C LEU A 239 -2.09 -0.30 -12.96
N VAL A 240 -3.20 -0.74 -13.55
CA VAL A 240 -4.08 -1.79 -13.00
C VAL A 240 -3.29 -3.10 -12.79
N ALA A 241 -2.51 -3.52 -13.78
CA ALA A 241 -1.71 -4.75 -13.70
C ALA A 241 -0.61 -4.72 -12.63
N ARG A 242 -0.27 -3.52 -12.14
CA ARG A 242 0.77 -3.29 -11.12
C ARG A 242 0.19 -2.72 -9.82
N SER A 243 -1.10 -2.95 -9.59
CA SER A 243 -1.79 -2.49 -8.38
C SER A 243 -2.25 -3.67 -7.53
N PHE A 244 -2.38 -3.41 -6.25
CA PHE A 244 -3.01 -4.33 -5.30
C PHE A 244 -4.51 -4.05 -5.31
N LEU A 245 -5.30 -5.01 -5.78
CA LEU A 245 -6.71 -4.80 -6.11
C LEU A 245 -7.63 -5.73 -5.33
N PRO A 246 -8.84 -5.26 -4.96
CA PRO A 246 -9.86 -6.09 -4.35
C PRO A 246 -10.59 -6.92 -5.44
N PHE A 247 -9.94 -7.94 -6.00
CA PHE A 247 -10.45 -8.73 -7.15
C PHE A 247 -11.85 -9.33 -6.96
N HIS A 248 -12.31 -9.49 -5.72
CA HIS A 248 -13.64 -9.98 -5.38
C HIS A 248 -14.70 -8.87 -5.33
N ASP A 249 -14.30 -7.59 -5.40
CA ASP A 249 -15.19 -6.43 -5.32
C ASP A 249 -15.19 -5.66 -6.66
N GLY A 250 -16.18 -5.95 -7.51
CA GLY A 250 -16.31 -5.30 -8.81
C GLY A 250 -16.50 -3.78 -8.71
N ALA A 251 -17.18 -3.28 -7.67
CA ALA A 251 -17.35 -1.84 -7.47
C ALA A 251 -16.02 -1.18 -7.07
N GLY A 252 -15.26 -1.81 -6.18
CA GLY A 252 -13.91 -1.37 -5.81
C GLY A 252 -12.97 -1.36 -7.01
N LEU A 253 -13.00 -2.38 -7.87
CA LEU A 253 -12.21 -2.42 -9.12
C LEU A 253 -12.56 -1.26 -10.05
N MET A 254 -13.85 -1.00 -10.28
CA MET A 254 -14.28 0.11 -11.12
C MET A 254 -13.90 1.47 -10.54
N SER A 255 -13.95 1.63 -9.21
CA SER A 255 -13.48 2.83 -8.52
C SER A 255 -11.99 3.08 -8.78
N VAL A 256 -11.15 2.02 -8.73
CA VAL A 256 -9.71 2.13 -9.02
C VAL A 256 -9.45 2.49 -10.48
N VAL A 257 -10.16 1.86 -11.43
CA VAL A 257 -10.02 2.21 -12.87
C VAL A 257 -10.36 3.69 -13.08
N SER A 258 -11.49 4.15 -12.54
CA SER A 258 -11.91 5.56 -12.64
C SER A 258 -10.90 6.51 -12.00
N LEU A 259 -10.28 6.11 -10.87
CA LEU A 259 -9.21 6.90 -10.24
C LEU A 259 -8.00 7.05 -11.18
N PHE A 260 -7.57 5.97 -11.85
CA PHE A 260 -6.47 6.05 -12.81
C PHE A 260 -6.81 6.92 -14.02
N GLU A 261 -8.02 6.82 -14.56
CA GLU A 261 -8.48 7.68 -15.65
C GLU A 261 -8.42 9.17 -15.25
N GLN A 262 -8.87 9.50 -14.04
CA GLN A 262 -8.81 10.87 -13.51
C GLN A 262 -7.38 11.36 -13.29
N ILE A 263 -6.49 10.52 -12.74
CA ILE A 263 -5.08 10.87 -12.55
C ILE A 263 -4.41 11.10 -13.91
N LEU A 264 -4.61 10.20 -14.87
CA LEU A 264 -3.98 10.28 -16.19
C LEU A 264 -4.52 11.40 -17.08
N ALA A 265 -5.68 11.98 -16.75
CA ALA A 265 -6.18 13.18 -17.42
C ALA A 265 -5.40 14.45 -17.03
N GLU A 266 -4.71 14.45 -15.90
CA GLU A 266 -4.01 15.61 -15.32
C GLU A 266 -2.49 15.40 -15.25
N VAL A 267 -2.06 14.13 -15.09
CA VAL A 267 -0.66 13.75 -14.86
C VAL A 267 -0.08 13.07 -16.09
N PRO A 268 1.02 13.54 -16.66
CA PRO A 268 1.69 12.87 -17.77
C PRO A 268 2.19 11.49 -17.36
N CYS A 269 1.91 10.50 -18.21
CA CYS A 269 2.39 9.13 -18.08
C CYS A 269 3.24 8.78 -19.28
N LEU A 270 4.46 8.33 -19.05
CA LEU A 270 5.47 8.08 -20.07
C LEU A 270 6.08 6.70 -19.90
N ARG A 271 6.36 6.02 -21.01
CA ARG A 271 7.26 4.89 -20.99
C ARG A 271 8.68 5.39 -20.82
N TYR A 272 9.38 4.84 -19.84
CA TYR A 272 10.75 5.21 -19.56
C TYR A 272 11.67 4.01 -19.78
N CYS A 273 12.39 4.02 -20.92
CA CYS A 273 13.50 3.11 -21.14
C CYS A 273 14.63 3.48 -20.19
N PHE A 274 14.91 2.58 -19.25
CA PHE A 274 15.80 2.82 -18.12
C PHE A 274 17.11 2.06 -18.26
N THR A 275 18.21 2.80 -18.13
CA THR A 275 19.55 2.22 -18.00
C THR A 275 20.13 2.68 -16.66
N PRO A 276 20.51 1.74 -15.75
CA PRO A 276 21.04 2.09 -14.43
C PRO A 276 22.26 2.99 -14.49
N GLY A 277 22.28 4.05 -13.68
CA GLY A 277 23.41 4.97 -13.54
C GLY A 277 22.98 6.42 -13.30
N PRO A 278 23.92 7.32 -12.99
CA PRO A 278 23.64 8.74 -12.72
C PRO A 278 22.89 9.45 -13.88
N ALA A 279 23.13 9.04 -15.10
CA ALA A 279 22.44 9.56 -16.29
C ALA A 279 20.92 9.32 -16.26
N ALA A 280 20.45 8.31 -15.54
CA ALA A 280 19.01 8.07 -15.37
C ALA A 280 18.33 9.19 -14.56
N VAL A 281 19.00 9.69 -13.53
CA VAL A 281 18.50 10.80 -12.72
C VAL A 281 18.47 12.09 -13.56
N GLU A 282 19.55 12.38 -14.28
CA GLU A 282 19.64 13.59 -15.11
C GLU A 282 18.60 13.56 -16.25
N ALA A 283 18.33 12.41 -16.85
CA ALA A 283 17.28 12.28 -17.85
C ALA A 283 15.91 12.72 -17.33
N VAL A 284 15.52 12.27 -16.12
CA VAL A 284 14.26 12.68 -15.48
C VAL A 284 14.26 14.17 -15.17
N ARG A 285 15.34 14.70 -14.62
CA ARG A 285 15.49 16.14 -14.31
C ARG A 285 15.43 17.01 -15.56
N GLU A 286 16.06 16.59 -16.65
CA GLU A 286 15.99 17.31 -17.93
C GLU A 286 14.59 17.29 -18.50
N TRP A 287 13.90 16.14 -18.44
CA TRP A 287 12.51 16.04 -18.85
C TRP A 287 11.63 17.02 -18.06
N ALA A 288 11.78 17.05 -16.72
CA ALA A 288 11.02 17.94 -15.87
C ALA A 288 11.23 19.42 -16.20
N ARG A 289 12.49 19.84 -16.46
CA ARG A 289 12.83 21.22 -16.85
C ARG A 289 12.22 21.65 -18.18
N ARG A 290 12.07 20.73 -19.16
CA ARG A 290 11.46 21.02 -20.47
C ARG A 290 9.95 21.17 -20.41
N GLY A 291 9.29 20.58 -19.41
CA GLY A 291 7.84 20.66 -19.21
C GLY A 291 7.39 21.94 -18.49
N ASP A 292 8.31 22.76 -17.98
CA ASP A 292 8.05 24.03 -17.28
C ASP A 292 8.15 25.25 -18.20
N GLY A 293 8.36 25.07 -19.53
CA GLY A 293 8.53 26.12 -20.54
C GLY A 293 7.28 26.36 -21.40
#